data_db0596e68f612f2b0eaa2e3dc4f8e20c
#
_entry.id   db0596e68f612f2b0eaa2e3dc4f8e20c
#
_cell.length_a   1.000
_cell.length_b   1.000
_cell.length_c   1.000
_cell.angle_alpha   90.00
_cell.angle_beta   90.00
_cell.angle_gamma   90.00
#
_symmetry.space_group_name_H-M   'P 1'
#
loop_
_entity.id
_entity.type
_entity.pdbx_description
1 polymer ?
#
loop_
_entity_poly.entity_id
_entity_poly.type
_entity_poly.pdbx_seq_one_letter_code
_entity_poly.pdbx_strand_id
1 'polypeptide(L)'
;MKDLPEWAKREESYRPDKDRDAFISRSLLRMMEMLKVLRAQAGRRHRGQAGAALALLLLLLLAVVTARTPAFLWTVLGGELVLMTALTGAQLRKIVAGALTAAVFCLLLVLPAVVFWGPGPSLLLPFKTFLCVTALNLLQQYFSWHEITAALRRFHLPPEVIFILDTTLRYLVVLGDQASLLLTSLKLRSVGHNPRKHKAMAGIMGIVVQRSQRLSLEMAEAMRCRCFTGEYPRLEGPRERGPLLGRLVPCLLVAFYAFLYLRLEGFI
;
A
#
# COMPACT_ATOMS: atom_id res chain seq x y z
N MET A 1 58.43 -17.69 13.30
CA MET A 1 57.28 -17.07 14.01
C MET A 1 57.70 -16.29 15.27
N LYS A 2 58.95 -15.76 15.32
CA LYS A 2 59.49 -15.07 16.51
C LYS A 2 59.42 -13.54 16.46
N ASP A 3 59.03 -12.94 15.34
CA ASP A 3 59.10 -11.48 15.13
C ASP A 3 57.75 -10.77 14.99
N LEU A 4 56.70 -11.32 15.59
CA LEU A 4 55.41 -10.61 15.66
C LEU A 4 55.47 -9.51 16.74
N PRO A 5 55.09 -8.28 16.44
CA PRO A 5 55.04 -7.19 17.41
C PRO A 5 54.13 -7.55 18.59
N GLU A 6 54.42 -6.99 19.77
CA GLU A 6 53.73 -7.36 21.02
C GLU A 6 52.22 -7.14 21.00
N TRP A 7 51.72 -6.18 20.21
CA TRP A 7 50.30 -5.96 20.03
C TRP A 7 49.61 -7.11 19.28
N ALA A 8 50.31 -7.85 18.43
CA ALA A 8 49.79 -9.00 17.69
C ALA A 8 49.83 -10.29 18.53
N LYS A 9 50.56 -10.27 19.67
CA LYS A 9 50.65 -11.41 20.62
C LYS A 9 49.63 -11.32 21.75
N ARG A 10 48.89 -10.19 21.87
CA ARG A 10 47.82 -10.03 22.85
C ARG A 10 46.63 -10.88 22.42
N GLU A 11 46.26 -11.86 23.21
CA GLU A 11 44.97 -12.51 23.09
C GLU A 11 43.89 -11.48 23.40
N GLU A 12 43.10 -11.11 22.40
CA GLU A 12 41.97 -10.24 22.61
C GLU A 12 40.87 -10.99 23.40
N SER A 13 40.80 -10.71 24.68
CA SER A 13 39.73 -11.22 25.55
C SER A 13 38.41 -10.42 25.40
N TYR A 14 38.22 -9.76 24.24
CA TYR A 14 36.99 -9.01 23.98
C TYR A 14 35.83 -9.97 23.82
N ARG A 15 34.96 -10.03 24.82
CA ARG A 15 33.64 -10.66 24.74
C ARG A 15 32.65 -9.58 24.39
N PRO A 16 32.09 -9.53 23.17
CA PRO A 16 31.09 -8.56 22.82
C PRO A 16 29.86 -8.73 23.75
N ASP A 17 29.41 -7.63 24.36
CA ASP A 17 28.17 -7.61 25.10
C ASP A 17 27.01 -8.02 24.18
N LYS A 18 26.11 -8.87 24.71
CA LYS A 18 24.92 -9.27 23.95
C LYS A 18 24.14 -8.02 23.54
N ASP A 19 23.89 -7.88 22.23
CA ASP A 19 23.09 -6.80 21.66
C ASP A 19 21.68 -6.84 22.26
N ARG A 20 21.43 -6.02 23.29
CA ARG A 20 20.12 -5.88 23.95
C ARG A 20 19.20 -4.91 23.23
N ASP A 21 19.66 -4.26 22.15
CA ASP A 21 18.92 -3.24 21.45
C ASP A 21 18.01 -3.79 20.36
N ALA A 22 16.94 -4.47 20.80
CA ALA A 22 15.85 -4.94 19.93
C ALA A 22 15.11 -3.80 19.18
N PHE A 23 15.29 -2.53 19.58
CA PHE A 23 14.58 -1.40 18.98
C PHE A 23 15.08 -1.11 17.56
N ILE A 24 16.40 -1.00 17.35
CA ILE A 24 16.98 -0.74 16.02
C ILE A 24 16.73 -1.91 15.08
N SER A 25 16.85 -3.14 15.59
CA SER A 25 16.57 -4.35 14.81
C SER A 25 15.10 -4.44 14.38
N ARG A 26 14.16 -4.11 15.25
CA ARG A 26 12.72 -4.09 14.92
C ARG A 26 12.36 -2.99 13.93
N SER A 27 12.93 -1.79 14.05
CA SER A 27 12.69 -0.71 13.09
C SER A 27 13.25 -1.04 11.72
N LEU A 28 14.43 -1.65 11.65
CA LEU A 28 15.05 -2.11 10.43
C LEU A 28 14.22 -3.21 9.75
N LEU A 29 13.76 -4.22 10.51
CA LEU A 29 12.90 -5.28 9.97
C LEU A 29 11.58 -4.73 9.41
N ARG A 30 10.91 -3.83 10.14
CA ARG A 30 9.68 -3.17 9.65
C ARG A 30 9.91 -2.39 8.36
N MET A 31 11.01 -1.66 8.29
CA MET A 31 11.36 -0.89 7.10
C MET A 31 11.66 -1.80 5.90
N MET A 32 12.39 -2.90 6.11
CA MET A 32 12.64 -3.89 5.07
C MET A 32 11.35 -4.58 4.61
N GLU A 33 10.41 -4.86 5.51
CA GLU A 33 9.10 -5.41 5.16
C GLU A 33 8.27 -4.42 4.34
N MET A 34 8.22 -3.15 4.74
CA MET A 34 7.56 -2.09 3.95
C MET A 34 8.16 -1.97 2.54
N LEU A 35 9.49 -1.95 2.43
CA LEU A 35 10.18 -1.89 1.14
C LEU A 35 9.92 -3.11 0.27
N LYS A 36 9.89 -4.31 0.85
CA LYS A 36 9.51 -5.54 0.14
C LYS A 36 8.09 -5.45 -0.43
N VAL A 37 7.14 -4.94 0.34
CA VAL A 37 5.75 -4.76 -0.12
C VAL A 37 5.69 -3.76 -1.27
N LEU A 38 6.35 -2.60 -1.15
CA LEU A 38 6.39 -1.58 -2.21
C LEU A 38 7.05 -2.11 -3.49
N ARG A 39 8.16 -2.83 -3.38
CA ARG A 39 8.84 -3.45 -4.53
C ARG A 39 8.02 -4.56 -5.16
N ALA A 40 7.38 -5.40 -4.35
CA ALA A 40 6.52 -6.47 -4.85
C ALA A 40 5.33 -5.94 -5.65
N GLN A 41 4.79 -4.79 -5.24
CA GLN A 41 3.71 -4.12 -5.98
C GLN A 41 4.22 -3.44 -7.26
N ALA A 42 5.43 -2.88 -7.25
CA ALA A 42 6.03 -2.27 -8.44
C ALA A 42 6.33 -3.30 -9.56
N GLY A 43 6.60 -4.56 -9.19
CA GLY A 43 6.91 -5.65 -10.13
C GLY A 43 5.69 -6.35 -10.74
N ARG A 44 4.48 -6.13 -10.21
CA ARG A 44 3.26 -6.75 -10.73
C ARG A 44 2.75 -5.99 -11.95
N ARG A 45 2.94 -6.54 -13.13
CA ARG A 45 2.29 -6.09 -14.37
C ARG A 45 1.08 -6.99 -14.61
N HIS A 46 -0.09 -6.52 -14.19
CA HIS A 46 -1.33 -7.10 -14.69
C HIS A 46 -1.76 -6.31 -15.92
N ARG A 47 -1.83 -6.96 -17.07
CA ARG A 47 -2.24 -6.36 -18.36
C ARG A 47 -3.75 -6.05 -18.41
N GLY A 48 -4.37 -5.75 -17.27
CA GLY A 48 -5.80 -5.48 -17.14
C GLY A 48 -6.13 -4.01 -17.29
N GLN A 49 -7.42 -3.74 -17.48
CA GLN A 49 -7.95 -2.37 -17.55
C GLN A 49 -8.13 -1.79 -16.15
N ALA A 50 -7.05 -1.36 -15.54
CA ALA A 50 -7.06 -0.78 -14.20
C ALA A 50 -8.08 0.36 -14.05
N GLY A 51 -8.31 1.16 -15.12
CA GLY A 51 -9.28 2.25 -15.09
C GLY A 51 -10.74 1.79 -14.96
N ALA A 52 -11.13 0.70 -15.64
CA ALA A 52 -12.47 0.14 -15.51
C ALA A 52 -12.68 -0.53 -14.16
N ALA A 53 -11.66 -1.27 -13.67
CA ALA A 53 -11.69 -1.90 -12.35
C ALA A 53 -11.77 -0.87 -11.21
N LEU A 54 -11.06 0.24 -11.33
CA LEU A 54 -11.08 1.32 -10.34
C LEU A 54 -12.45 2.03 -10.35
N ALA A 55 -13.03 2.28 -11.53
CA ALA A 55 -14.37 2.83 -11.65
C ALA A 55 -15.43 1.90 -11.04
N LEU A 56 -15.33 0.59 -11.32
CA LEU A 56 -16.18 -0.43 -10.74
C LEU A 56 -16.07 -0.44 -9.22
N LEU A 57 -14.85 -0.41 -8.68
CA LEU A 57 -14.64 -0.38 -7.24
C LEU A 57 -15.27 0.86 -6.59
N LEU A 58 -15.05 2.06 -7.18
CA LEU A 58 -15.63 3.29 -6.65
C LEU A 58 -17.17 3.23 -6.64
N LEU A 59 -17.76 2.74 -7.72
CA LEU A 59 -19.20 2.58 -7.82
C LEU A 59 -19.72 1.55 -6.81
N LEU A 60 -19.02 0.42 -6.66
CA LEU A 60 -19.37 -0.62 -5.69
C LEU A 60 -19.26 -0.09 -4.25
N LEU A 61 -18.18 0.65 -3.91
CA LEU A 61 -18.05 1.27 -2.60
C LEU A 61 -19.20 2.24 -2.31
N LEU A 62 -19.54 3.08 -3.28
CA LEU A 62 -20.64 4.04 -3.15
C LEU A 62 -21.97 3.30 -2.97
N ALA A 63 -22.23 2.25 -3.73
CA ALA A 63 -23.43 1.43 -3.61
C ALA A 63 -23.51 0.72 -2.24
N VAL A 64 -22.41 0.14 -1.74
CA VAL A 64 -22.37 -0.51 -0.42
C VAL A 64 -22.60 0.48 0.72
N VAL A 65 -22.05 1.71 0.63
CA VAL A 65 -22.26 2.74 1.65
C VAL A 65 -23.71 3.20 1.67
N THR A 66 -24.32 3.43 0.51
CA THR A 66 -25.72 3.92 0.39
C THR A 66 -26.76 2.82 0.58
N ALA A 67 -26.43 1.54 0.38
CA ALA A 67 -27.38 0.42 0.51
C ALA A 67 -28.03 0.38 1.89
N ARG A 68 -29.35 0.27 1.93
CA ARG A 68 -30.14 0.10 3.16
C ARG A 68 -30.57 -1.36 3.36
N THR A 69 -30.69 -2.11 2.27
CA THR A 69 -31.16 -3.49 2.30
C THR A 69 -30.01 -4.46 2.56
N PRO A 70 -30.13 -5.41 3.50
CA PRO A 70 -29.12 -6.43 3.73
C PRO A 70 -28.96 -7.39 2.54
N ALA A 71 -30.01 -7.57 1.73
CA ALA A 71 -29.98 -8.46 0.56
C ALA A 71 -28.92 -8.04 -0.45
N PHE A 72 -28.77 -6.74 -0.72
CA PHE A 72 -27.72 -6.22 -1.61
C PHE A 72 -26.32 -6.52 -1.07
N LEU A 73 -26.10 -6.36 0.23
CA LEU A 73 -24.81 -6.63 0.86
C LEU A 73 -24.39 -8.11 0.73
N TRP A 74 -25.35 -9.03 0.82
CA TRP A 74 -25.09 -10.47 0.59
C TRP A 74 -24.69 -10.78 -0.86
N THR A 75 -25.29 -10.10 -1.83
CA THR A 75 -24.91 -10.28 -3.25
C THR A 75 -23.51 -9.74 -3.53
N VAL A 76 -23.12 -8.61 -2.92
CA VAL A 76 -21.75 -8.09 -3.02
C VAL A 76 -20.76 -9.05 -2.39
N LEU A 77 -21.05 -9.57 -1.20
CA LEU A 77 -20.23 -10.57 -0.53
C LEU A 77 -20.02 -11.81 -1.40
N GLY A 78 -21.08 -12.30 -2.05
CA GLY A 78 -20.99 -13.43 -3.01
C GLY A 78 -20.02 -13.12 -4.15
N GLY A 79 -20.08 -11.93 -4.74
CA GLY A 79 -19.17 -11.52 -5.80
C GLY A 79 -17.71 -11.40 -5.34
N GLU A 80 -17.47 -10.86 -4.14
CA GLU A 80 -16.13 -10.79 -3.55
C GLU A 80 -15.56 -12.18 -3.27
N LEU A 81 -16.38 -13.11 -2.75
CA LEU A 81 -15.97 -14.50 -2.54
C LEU A 81 -15.55 -15.18 -3.86
N VAL A 82 -16.29 -14.97 -4.95
CA VAL A 82 -15.90 -15.48 -6.27
C VAL A 82 -14.56 -14.93 -6.70
N LEU A 83 -14.29 -13.62 -6.52
CA LEU A 83 -12.98 -13.04 -6.83
C LEU A 83 -11.86 -13.58 -5.93
N MET A 84 -12.18 -13.90 -4.68
CA MET A 84 -11.21 -14.49 -3.74
C MET A 84 -10.78 -15.91 -4.13
N THR A 85 -11.59 -16.68 -4.85
CA THR A 85 -11.22 -18.05 -5.28
C THR A 85 -10.00 -18.07 -6.21
N ALA A 86 -9.73 -16.97 -6.92
CA ALA A 86 -8.58 -16.85 -7.80
C ALA A 86 -7.26 -16.52 -7.06
N LEU A 87 -7.30 -16.30 -5.75
CA LEU A 87 -6.15 -15.92 -4.93
C LEU A 87 -5.53 -17.10 -4.19
N THR A 88 -4.23 -16.98 -3.89
CA THR A 88 -3.53 -17.99 -3.08
C THR A 88 -3.94 -17.89 -1.61
N GLY A 89 -3.98 -19.05 -0.90
CA GLY A 89 -4.45 -19.10 0.49
C GLY A 89 -3.72 -18.15 1.47
N ALA A 90 -2.43 -17.88 1.24
CA ALA A 90 -1.66 -16.94 2.05
C ALA A 90 -2.11 -15.47 1.87
N GLN A 91 -2.51 -15.11 0.63
CA GLN A 91 -3.06 -13.78 0.32
C GLN A 91 -4.47 -13.63 0.88
N LEU A 92 -5.29 -14.67 0.75
CA LEU A 92 -6.65 -14.74 1.29
C LEU A 92 -6.65 -14.49 2.80
N ARG A 93 -5.79 -15.18 3.53
CA ARG A 93 -5.66 -15.00 4.99
C ARG A 93 -5.31 -13.55 5.37
N LYS A 94 -4.43 -12.88 4.62
CA LYS A 94 -4.06 -11.47 4.88
C LYS A 94 -5.23 -10.52 4.63
N ILE A 95 -5.98 -10.72 3.54
CA ILE A 95 -7.13 -9.90 3.18
C ILE A 95 -8.21 -10.03 4.24
N VAL A 96 -8.60 -11.28 4.57
CA VAL A 96 -9.64 -11.56 5.56
C VAL A 96 -9.25 -11.06 6.95
N ALA A 97 -8.00 -11.28 7.37
CA ALA A 97 -7.51 -10.78 8.66
C ALA A 97 -7.56 -9.25 8.74
N GLY A 98 -7.14 -8.54 7.67
CA GLY A 98 -7.22 -7.09 7.62
C GLY A 98 -8.65 -6.55 7.64
N ALA A 99 -9.54 -7.17 6.87
CA ALA A 99 -10.96 -6.80 6.84
C ALA A 99 -11.66 -7.10 8.17
N LEU A 100 -11.37 -8.26 8.78
CA LEU A 100 -11.92 -8.63 10.07
C LEU A 100 -11.46 -7.67 11.18
N THR A 101 -10.19 -7.28 11.18
CA THR A 101 -9.65 -6.31 12.15
C THR A 101 -10.36 -4.96 12.02
N ALA A 102 -10.59 -4.49 10.80
CA ALA A 102 -11.31 -3.24 10.55
C ALA A 102 -12.79 -3.33 10.98
N ALA A 103 -13.45 -4.45 10.69
CA ALA A 103 -14.84 -4.70 11.08
C ALA A 103 -14.99 -4.78 12.60
N VAL A 104 -14.10 -5.47 13.31
CA VAL A 104 -14.09 -5.56 14.77
C VAL A 104 -13.86 -4.19 15.41
N PHE A 105 -12.93 -3.40 14.86
CA PHE A 105 -12.69 -2.04 15.32
C PHE A 105 -13.92 -1.15 15.11
N CYS A 106 -14.57 -1.23 13.94
CA CYS A 106 -15.83 -0.54 13.66
C CYS A 106 -16.94 -0.98 14.62
N LEU A 107 -17.07 -2.28 14.90
CA LEU A 107 -18.05 -2.83 15.85
C LEU A 107 -17.85 -2.23 17.24
N LEU A 108 -16.58 -2.14 17.70
CA LEU A 108 -16.24 -1.58 19.00
C LEU A 108 -16.63 -0.10 19.10
N LEU A 109 -16.43 0.68 18.00
CA LEU A 109 -16.84 2.08 17.96
C LEU A 109 -18.37 2.27 17.93
N VAL A 110 -19.08 1.34 17.29
CA VAL A 110 -20.56 1.40 17.14
C VAL A 110 -21.25 0.86 18.39
N LEU A 111 -20.57 0.09 19.23
CA LEU A 111 -21.13 -0.54 20.43
C LEU A 111 -21.88 0.44 21.36
N PRO A 112 -21.36 1.64 21.72
CA PRO A 112 -22.12 2.61 22.51
C PRO A 112 -23.39 3.08 21.78
N ALA A 113 -23.37 3.26 20.46
CA ALA A 113 -24.55 3.68 19.71
C ALA A 113 -25.65 2.60 19.71
N VAL A 114 -25.28 1.32 19.66
CA VAL A 114 -26.23 0.19 19.76
C VAL A 114 -26.90 0.15 21.13
N VAL A 115 -26.17 0.47 22.19
CA VAL A 115 -26.68 0.47 23.57
C VAL A 115 -27.68 1.62 23.78
N PHE A 116 -27.42 2.82 23.22
CA PHE A 116 -28.27 3.99 23.41
C PHE A 116 -29.44 4.09 22.44
N TRP A 117 -29.29 3.64 21.18
CA TRP A 117 -30.28 3.82 20.11
C TRP A 117 -30.87 2.51 19.57
N GLY A 118 -30.45 1.35 20.11
CA GLY A 118 -30.94 0.04 19.71
C GLY A 118 -30.14 -0.61 18.55
N PRO A 119 -30.32 -1.94 18.36
CA PRO A 119 -29.51 -2.75 17.45
C PRO A 119 -29.81 -2.59 15.95
N GLY A 120 -30.75 -1.72 15.57
CA GLY A 120 -31.24 -1.58 14.18
C GLY A 120 -30.16 -1.34 13.11
N PRO A 121 -30.17 -0.18 12.42
CA PRO A 121 -29.27 0.07 11.28
C PRO A 121 -27.78 0.14 11.67
N SER A 122 -27.46 0.33 12.97
CA SER A 122 -26.09 0.46 13.46
C SER A 122 -25.29 -0.82 13.30
N LEU A 123 -25.93 -1.99 13.37
CA LEU A 123 -25.25 -3.30 13.23
C LEU A 123 -24.83 -3.60 11.77
N LEU A 124 -25.42 -2.92 10.79
CA LEU A 124 -25.04 -3.04 9.38
C LEU A 124 -23.70 -2.34 9.07
N LEU A 125 -23.28 -1.36 9.89
CA LEU A 125 -22.03 -0.61 9.67
C LEU A 125 -20.77 -1.48 9.71
N PRO A 126 -20.55 -2.36 10.69
CA PRO A 126 -19.39 -3.26 10.68
C PRO A 126 -19.37 -4.19 9.47
N PHE A 127 -20.53 -4.66 9.02
CA PHE A 127 -20.65 -5.51 7.86
C PHE A 127 -20.31 -4.76 6.56
N LYS A 128 -20.81 -3.54 6.39
CA LYS A 128 -20.42 -2.66 5.28
C LYS A 128 -18.92 -2.36 5.28
N THR A 129 -18.36 -2.07 6.47
CA THR A 129 -16.92 -1.84 6.61
C THR A 129 -16.11 -3.06 6.19
N PHE A 130 -16.55 -4.25 6.58
CA PHE A 130 -15.92 -5.50 6.15
C PHE A 130 -15.89 -5.61 4.63
N LEU A 131 -17.02 -5.41 3.94
CA LEU A 131 -17.10 -5.46 2.48
C LEU A 131 -16.23 -4.38 1.81
N CYS A 132 -16.28 -3.15 2.27
CA CYS A 132 -15.46 -2.08 1.71
C CYS A 132 -13.95 -2.37 1.82
N VAL A 133 -13.51 -2.87 2.96
CA VAL A 133 -12.08 -3.19 3.18
C VAL A 133 -11.65 -4.42 2.38
N THR A 134 -12.51 -5.44 2.25
CA THR A 134 -12.23 -6.59 1.38
C THR A 134 -12.11 -6.18 -0.08
N ALA A 135 -13.02 -5.37 -0.60
CA ALA A 135 -12.97 -4.84 -1.97
C ALA A 135 -11.68 -4.07 -2.25
N LEU A 136 -11.27 -3.18 -1.32
CA LEU A 136 -10.03 -2.42 -1.44
C LEU A 136 -8.79 -3.31 -1.42
N ASN A 137 -8.74 -4.29 -0.52
CA ASN A 137 -7.64 -5.23 -0.45
C ASN A 137 -7.54 -6.12 -1.71
N LEU A 138 -8.69 -6.53 -2.28
CA LEU A 138 -8.75 -7.25 -3.54
C LEU A 138 -8.15 -6.42 -4.67
N LEU A 139 -8.53 -5.15 -4.81
CA LEU A 139 -7.96 -4.27 -5.83
C LEU A 139 -6.44 -4.16 -5.71
N GLN A 140 -5.92 -3.99 -4.50
CA GLN A 140 -4.47 -3.90 -4.25
C GLN A 140 -3.72 -5.20 -4.62
N GLN A 141 -4.39 -6.35 -4.58
CA GLN A 141 -3.77 -7.61 -4.97
C GLN A 141 -3.73 -7.79 -6.49
N TYR A 142 -4.73 -7.28 -7.21
CA TYR A 142 -4.83 -7.43 -8.65
C TYR A 142 -4.06 -6.36 -9.43
N PHE A 143 -3.96 -5.13 -8.92
CA PHE A 143 -3.36 -4.00 -9.63
C PHE A 143 -2.14 -3.45 -8.91
N SER A 144 -1.14 -3.05 -9.70
CA SER A 144 0.04 -2.33 -9.21
C SER A 144 -0.24 -0.84 -8.99
N TRP A 145 0.56 -0.19 -8.17
CA TRP A 145 0.46 1.26 -7.95
C TRP A 145 0.56 2.07 -9.24
N HIS A 146 1.46 1.69 -10.15
CA HIS A 146 1.63 2.37 -11.44
C HIS A 146 0.39 2.23 -12.34
N GLU A 147 -0.32 1.11 -12.26
CA GLU A 147 -1.56 0.92 -13.00
C GLU A 147 -2.71 1.75 -12.40
N ILE A 148 -2.74 1.88 -11.08
CA ILE A 148 -3.71 2.73 -10.38
C ILE A 148 -3.47 4.20 -10.70
N THR A 149 -2.22 4.69 -10.65
CA THR A 149 -1.88 6.08 -11.01
C THR A 149 -2.16 6.37 -12.49
N ALA A 150 -1.86 5.40 -13.38
CA ALA A 150 -2.20 5.51 -14.80
C ALA A 150 -3.73 5.53 -15.03
N ALA A 151 -4.49 4.77 -14.23
CA ALA A 151 -5.95 4.76 -14.28
C ALA A 151 -6.56 6.09 -13.79
N LEU A 152 -5.93 6.72 -12.77
CA LEU A 152 -6.34 8.01 -12.22
C LEU A 152 -6.33 9.12 -13.29
N ARG A 153 -5.44 9.00 -14.28
CA ARG A 153 -5.40 9.90 -15.45
C ARG A 153 -6.71 9.92 -16.24
N ARG A 154 -7.48 8.85 -16.20
CA ARG A 154 -8.77 8.73 -16.87
C ARG A 154 -9.89 9.50 -16.14
N PHE A 155 -9.69 9.84 -14.87
CA PHE A 155 -10.61 10.62 -14.06
C PHE A 155 -10.39 12.14 -14.15
N HIS A 156 -9.80 12.64 -15.26
CA HIS A 156 -9.54 14.06 -15.52
C HIS A 156 -8.64 14.76 -14.48
N LEU A 157 -7.80 14.00 -13.78
CA LEU A 157 -6.79 14.59 -12.89
C LEU A 157 -5.72 15.29 -13.73
N PRO A 158 -5.25 16.47 -13.31
CA PRO A 158 -4.20 17.19 -14.01
C PRO A 158 -2.91 16.36 -14.11
N PRO A 159 -2.20 16.40 -15.21
CA PRO A 159 -1.01 15.60 -15.46
C PRO A 159 0.10 15.83 -14.44
N GLU A 160 0.18 17.03 -13.86
CA GLU A 160 1.14 17.41 -12.84
C GLU A 160 0.97 16.58 -11.56
N VAL A 161 -0.28 16.35 -11.12
CA VAL A 161 -0.59 15.55 -9.94
C VAL A 161 -0.16 14.10 -10.14
N ILE A 162 -0.39 13.56 -11.33
CA ILE A 162 0.01 12.19 -11.66
C ILE A 162 1.53 12.05 -11.69
N PHE A 163 2.21 13.06 -12.26
CA PHE A 163 3.65 13.12 -12.25
C PHE A 163 4.24 13.16 -10.84
N ILE A 164 3.66 13.99 -9.96
CA ILE A 164 4.07 14.08 -8.56
C ILE A 164 3.87 12.73 -7.86
N LEU A 165 2.71 12.06 -8.03
CA LEU A 165 2.43 10.76 -7.44
C LEU A 165 3.40 9.68 -7.90
N ASP A 166 3.64 9.57 -9.21
CA ASP A 166 4.53 8.55 -9.78
C ASP A 166 5.98 8.76 -9.33
N THR A 167 6.42 10.03 -9.35
CA THR A 167 7.74 10.42 -8.87
C THR A 167 7.91 10.17 -7.36
N THR A 168 6.92 10.51 -6.57
CA THR A 168 6.93 10.29 -5.11
C THR A 168 7.04 8.80 -4.79
N LEU A 169 6.25 7.94 -5.41
CA LEU A 169 6.31 6.50 -5.22
C LEU A 169 7.70 5.93 -5.58
N ARG A 170 8.29 6.42 -6.66
CA ARG A 170 9.63 6.01 -7.09
C ARG A 170 10.69 6.41 -6.07
N TYR A 171 10.67 7.68 -5.62
CA TYR A 171 11.65 8.16 -4.65
C TYR A 171 11.45 7.59 -3.25
N LEU A 172 10.24 7.24 -2.88
CA LEU A 172 9.94 6.57 -1.61
C LEU A 172 10.70 5.22 -1.51
N VAL A 173 10.80 4.47 -2.59
CA VAL A 173 11.59 3.23 -2.63
C VAL A 173 13.08 3.55 -2.53
N VAL A 174 13.58 4.52 -3.31
CA VAL A 174 15.01 4.91 -3.30
C VAL A 174 15.45 5.42 -1.92
N LEU A 175 14.67 6.33 -1.31
CA LEU A 175 14.96 6.88 0.02
C LEU A 175 14.84 5.80 1.11
N GLY A 176 13.89 4.88 0.96
CA GLY A 176 13.72 3.75 1.86
C GLY A 176 14.95 2.83 1.86
N ASP A 177 15.52 2.53 0.70
CA ASP A 177 16.76 1.75 0.60
C ASP A 177 17.93 2.45 1.29
N GLN A 178 18.08 3.75 1.06
CA GLN A 178 19.12 4.54 1.70
C GLN A 178 18.94 4.62 3.22
N ALA A 179 17.72 4.80 3.69
CA ALA A 179 17.41 4.79 5.10
C ALA A 179 17.69 3.41 5.74
N SER A 180 17.42 2.30 5.03
CA SER A 180 17.76 0.96 5.52
C SER A 180 19.26 0.74 5.64
N LEU A 181 20.07 1.28 4.72
CA LEU A 181 21.53 1.25 4.79
C LEU A 181 22.04 2.07 5.98
N LEU A 182 21.47 3.27 6.23
CA LEU A 182 21.83 4.10 7.37
C LEU A 182 21.47 3.41 8.70
N LEU A 183 20.32 2.77 8.79
CA LEU A 183 19.92 1.99 9.97
C LEU A 183 20.84 0.79 10.19
N THR A 184 21.26 0.11 9.14
CA THR A 184 22.21 -0.99 9.22
C THR A 184 23.57 -0.50 9.71
N SER A 185 24.06 0.62 9.18
CA SER A 185 25.34 1.21 9.62
C SER A 185 25.26 1.68 11.09
N LEU A 186 24.11 2.23 11.52
CA LEU A 186 23.89 2.57 12.91
C LEU A 186 23.91 1.33 13.81
N LYS A 187 23.27 0.25 13.38
CA LYS A 187 23.28 -1.02 14.13
C LYS A 187 24.69 -1.56 14.30
N LEU A 188 25.52 -1.52 13.26
CA LEU A 188 26.90 -1.98 13.32
C LEU A 188 27.79 -1.12 14.24
N ARG A 189 27.50 0.19 14.34
CA ARG A 189 28.23 1.13 15.21
C ARG A 189 27.75 1.12 16.66
N SER A 190 26.51 0.72 16.92
CA SER A 190 25.90 0.70 18.25
C SER A 190 25.83 -0.69 18.82
N VAL A 191 26.98 -1.32 19.06
CA VAL A 191 27.07 -2.61 19.77
C VAL A 191 26.95 -2.34 21.27
N GLY A 192 26.05 -3.05 21.94
CA GLY A 192 25.79 -2.88 23.37
C GLY A 192 24.62 -1.95 23.71
N HIS A 193 24.59 -1.40 24.93
CA HIS A 193 23.52 -0.51 25.37
C HIS A 193 23.78 0.95 24.97
N ASN A 194 22.96 1.49 24.06
CA ASN A 194 23.05 2.90 23.66
C ASN A 194 21.98 3.73 24.38
N PRO A 195 22.33 4.58 25.36
CA PRO A 195 21.37 5.40 26.09
C PRO A 195 20.77 6.54 25.24
N ARG A 196 21.41 6.91 24.12
CA ARG A 196 20.99 8.03 23.24
C ARG A 196 20.34 7.59 21.94
N LYS A 197 19.59 6.49 21.93
CA LYS A 197 18.95 5.91 20.74
C LYS A 197 18.09 6.89 19.96
N HIS A 198 17.30 7.70 20.64
CA HIS A 198 16.43 8.69 20.00
C HIS A 198 17.23 9.77 19.25
N LYS A 199 18.36 10.22 19.82
CA LYS A 199 19.24 11.19 19.16
C LYS A 199 19.91 10.61 17.91
N ALA A 200 20.31 9.33 17.94
CA ALA A 200 20.87 8.65 16.79
C ALA A 200 19.84 8.46 15.68
N MET A 201 18.60 8.11 16.02
CA MET A 201 17.49 8.02 15.05
C MET A 201 17.14 9.39 14.45
N ALA A 202 17.11 10.45 15.25
CA ALA A 202 16.91 11.82 14.77
C ALA A 202 18.00 12.23 13.77
N GLY A 203 19.27 11.83 14.01
CA GLY A 203 20.36 12.05 13.07
C GLY A 203 20.13 11.38 11.71
N ILE A 204 19.66 10.12 11.71
CA ILE A 204 19.31 9.40 10.45
C ILE A 204 18.20 10.13 9.71
N MET A 205 17.14 10.56 10.43
CA MET A 205 16.05 11.33 9.83
C MET A 205 16.55 12.62 9.19
N GLY A 206 17.44 13.35 9.86
CA GLY A 206 18.09 14.55 9.31
C GLY A 206 18.84 14.28 8.00
N ILE A 207 19.61 13.19 7.96
CA ILE A 207 20.33 12.77 6.74
C ILE A 207 19.36 12.41 5.61
N VAL A 208 18.29 11.69 5.91
CA VAL A 208 17.27 11.31 4.90
C VAL A 208 16.58 12.55 4.34
N VAL A 209 16.21 13.51 5.19
CA VAL A 209 15.60 14.79 4.75
C VAL A 209 16.56 15.58 3.88
N GLN A 210 17.81 15.74 4.30
CA GLN A 210 18.84 16.45 3.51
C GLN A 210 19.05 15.78 2.15
N ARG A 211 19.06 14.43 2.12
CA ARG A 211 19.24 13.67 0.89
C ARG A 211 18.00 13.76 -0.03
N SER A 212 16.80 13.82 0.53
CA SER A 212 15.58 14.02 -0.26
C SER A 212 15.56 15.39 -0.94
N GLN A 213 16.00 16.45 -0.23
CA GLN A 213 16.14 17.78 -0.81
C GLN A 213 17.15 17.81 -1.95
N ARG A 214 18.31 17.17 -1.74
CA ARG A 214 19.34 17.07 -2.79
C ARG A 214 18.85 16.32 -4.02
N LEU A 215 18.20 15.17 -3.83
CA LEU A 215 17.62 14.39 -4.93
C LEU A 215 16.55 15.19 -5.71
N SER A 216 15.76 16.01 -5.03
CA SER A 216 14.75 16.84 -5.70
C SER A 216 15.38 17.93 -6.58
N LEU A 217 16.48 18.55 -6.13
CA LEU A 217 17.25 19.52 -6.92
C LEU A 217 17.92 18.86 -8.13
N GLU A 218 18.62 17.75 -7.91
CA GLU A 218 19.26 16.96 -8.98
C GLU A 218 18.24 16.51 -10.03
N MET A 219 17.04 16.11 -9.60
CA MET A 219 15.96 15.74 -10.51
C MET A 219 15.45 16.94 -11.32
N ALA A 220 15.26 18.10 -10.67
CA ALA A 220 14.81 19.31 -11.35
C ALA A 220 15.84 19.78 -12.40
N GLU A 221 17.13 19.74 -12.06
CA GLU A 221 18.21 20.05 -12.98
C GLU A 221 18.26 19.06 -14.17
N ALA A 222 18.17 17.76 -13.89
CA ALA A 222 18.14 16.74 -14.94
C ALA A 222 16.94 16.90 -15.88
N MET A 223 15.78 17.32 -15.38
CA MET A 223 14.61 17.61 -16.21
C MET A 223 14.82 18.84 -17.08
N ARG A 224 15.41 19.91 -16.54
CA ARG A 224 15.76 21.09 -17.31
C ARG A 224 16.74 20.77 -18.46
N CYS A 225 17.77 19.95 -18.20
CA CYS A 225 18.68 19.48 -19.23
C CYS A 225 18.00 18.62 -20.32
N ARG A 226 16.86 18.02 -20.03
CA ARG A 226 16.04 17.25 -21.00
C ARG A 226 14.96 18.11 -21.66
N CYS A 227 14.98 19.41 -21.52
CA CYS A 227 13.99 20.35 -22.05
C CYS A 227 12.55 20.01 -21.61
N PHE A 228 12.39 19.57 -20.35
CA PHE A 228 11.07 19.24 -19.80
C PHE A 228 10.26 20.52 -19.60
N THR A 229 9.12 20.63 -20.28
CA THR A 229 8.24 21.82 -20.30
C THR A 229 7.10 21.72 -19.27
N GLY A 230 7.06 20.68 -18.42
CA GLY A 230 5.96 20.43 -17.50
C GLY A 230 4.92 19.45 -18.06
N GLU A 231 4.91 19.21 -19.34
CA GLU A 231 4.03 18.20 -19.93
C GLU A 231 4.57 16.81 -19.68
N TYR A 232 3.77 16.00 -18.99
CA TYR A 232 4.08 14.58 -18.76
C TYR A 232 3.39 13.73 -19.84
N PRO A 233 4.10 13.42 -20.95
CA PRO A 233 3.50 12.73 -22.06
C PRO A 233 3.00 11.35 -21.64
N ARG A 234 1.87 10.97 -22.17
CA ARG A 234 1.35 9.63 -22.01
C ARG A 234 2.29 8.69 -22.77
N LEU A 235 3.10 7.94 -22.06
CA LEU A 235 3.74 6.77 -22.64
C LEU A 235 2.60 5.81 -23.01
N GLU A 236 2.07 5.98 -24.21
CA GLU A 236 1.22 4.96 -24.80
C GLU A 236 2.14 3.77 -25.08
N GLY A 237 2.29 2.91 -24.05
CA GLY A 237 2.77 1.56 -24.31
C GLY A 237 1.90 0.96 -25.41
N PRO A 238 2.43 0.00 -26.19
CA PRO A 238 1.67 -0.62 -27.27
C PRO A 238 0.27 -0.93 -26.72
N ARG A 239 -0.73 -0.36 -27.31
CA ARG A 239 -2.15 -0.60 -27.02
C ARG A 239 -2.41 -2.05 -27.31
N GLU A 240 -1.87 -2.92 -26.45
CA GLU A 240 -2.27 -4.32 -26.49
C GLU A 240 -3.77 -4.29 -26.20
N ARG A 241 -4.53 -4.42 -27.29
CA ARG A 241 -5.97 -4.66 -27.25
C ARG A 241 -6.14 -5.98 -26.49
N GLY A 242 -6.17 -5.89 -25.16
CA GLY A 242 -6.53 -7.04 -24.33
C GLY A 242 -7.83 -7.64 -24.87
N PRO A 243 -8.06 -8.92 -24.71
CA PRO A 243 -9.22 -9.61 -25.27
C PRO A 243 -10.47 -8.79 -24.95
N LEU A 244 -11.36 -8.64 -25.91
CA LEU A 244 -12.65 -7.93 -25.77
C LEU A 244 -13.40 -8.35 -24.51
N LEU A 245 -13.26 -9.61 -24.12
CA LEU A 245 -13.77 -10.14 -22.86
C LEU A 245 -13.25 -9.36 -21.64
N GLY A 246 -11.97 -8.99 -21.59
CA GLY A 246 -11.39 -8.23 -20.47
C GLY A 246 -11.97 -6.81 -20.31
N ARG A 247 -12.62 -6.29 -21.37
CA ARG A 247 -13.35 -5.00 -21.34
C ARG A 247 -14.81 -5.16 -20.98
N LEU A 248 -15.43 -6.22 -21.50
CA LEU A 248 -16.85 -6.48 -21.31
C LEU A 248 -17.17 -6.94 -19.88
N VAL A 249 -16.30 -7.76 -19.28
CA VAL A 249 -16.53 -8.28 -17.93
C VAL A 249 -16.69 -7.19 -16.87
N PRO A 250 -15.78 -6.20 -16.71
CA PRO A 250 -16.00 -5.15 -15.71
C PRO A 250 -17.20 -4.25 -16.03
N CYS A 251 -17.48 -3.97 -17.31
CA CYS A 251 -18.67 -3.19 -17.68
C CYS A 251 -19.97 -3.95 -17.40
N LEU A 252 -20.00 -5.25 -17.68
CA LEU A 252 -21.13 -6.13 -17.35
C LEU A 252 -21.35 -6.24 -15.84
N LEU A 253 -20.27 -6.36 -15.06
CA LEU A 253 -20.36 -6.37 -13.60
C LEU A 253 -20.87 -5.05 -13.04
N VAL A 254 -20.41 -3.90 -13.58
CA VAL A 254 -20.94 -2.58 -13.20
C VAL A 254 -22.42 -2.50 -13.48
N ALA A 255 -22.85 -2.86 -14.68
CA ALA A 255 -24.26 -2.82 -15.09
C ALA A 255 -25.11 -3.77 -14.22
N PHE A 256 -24.60 -4.97 -13.92
CA PHE A 256 -25.27 -5.96 -13.09
C PHE A 256 -25.46 -5.45 -11.64
N TYR A 257 -24.41 -4.94 -11.00
CA TYR A 257 -24.51 -4.41 -9.65
C TYR A 257 -25.35 -3.14 -9.57
N ALA A 258 -25.28 -2.26 -10.58
CA ALA A 258 -26.14 -1.08 -10.65
C ALA A 258 -27.62 -1.45 -10.82
N PHE A 259 -27.93 -2.42 -11.69
CA PHE A 259 -29.29 -2.94 -11.86
C PHE A 259 -29.82 -3.60 -10.59
N LEU A 260 -29.02 -4.43 -9.96
CA LEU A 260 -29.37 -5.09 -8.69
C LEU A 260 -29.60 -4.08 -7.56
N TYR A 261 -28.79 -3.03 -7.49
CA TYR A 261 -28.95 -1.93 -6.54
C TYR A 261 -30.29 -1.23 -6.73
N LEU A 262 -30.61 -0.82 -7.97
CA LEU A 262 -31.85 -0.14 -8.29
C LEU A 262 -33.09 -0.99 -7.99
N ARG A 263 -33.02 -2.29 -8.26
CA ARG A 263 -34.14 -3.22 -8.02
C ARG A 263 -34.33 -3.53 -6.54
N LEU A 264 -33.27 -3.69 -5.77
CA LEU A 264 -33.36 -4.07 -4.35
C LEU A 264 -33.63 -2.91 -3.41
N GLU A 265 -33.23 -1.69 -3.79
CA GLU A 265 -33.50 -0.47 -3.00
C GLU A 265 -34.88 0.14 -3.35
N GLY A 266 -35.64 -0.45 -4.28
CA GLY A 266 -37.01 -0.04 -4.57
C GLY A 266 -37.13 1.21 -5.46
N PHE A 267 -36.09 1.49 -6.27
CA PHE A 267 -36.16 2.57 -7.27
C PHE A 267 -36.84 2.13 -8.59
N ILE A 268 -36.99 0.80 -8.81
CA ILE A 268 -37.71 0.20 -9.95
C ILE A 268 -38.61 -0.94 -9.45
#